data_42430d0aa7e0d27e9bb34c9f50b1d781
#
_entry.id   42430d0aa7e0d27e9bb34c9f50b1d781
#
_cell.length_a   1.000
_cell.length_b   1.000
_cell.length_c   1.000
_cell.angle_alpha   90.00
_cell.angle_beta   90.00
_cell.angle_gamma   90.00
#
_symmetry.space_group_name_H-M   'P 1'
#
loop_
_entity.id
_entity.type
_entity.pdbx_description
1 polymer ?
#
loop_
_entity_poly.entity_id
_entity_poly.type
_entity_poly.pdbx_seq_one_letter_code
_entity_poly.pdbx_strand_id
1 'polypeptide(L)'
;MRGRHGDDADRNTPIEGAVKLGYFHNGHFPPIEFEDFVRWGAANGYQAIDVPLFQPDARAICERHSLEPTSTTGMICQPIATDAATRAEQAAEACRALDYAAAEHIPLAWLGHQMAPDLGFDANVRLFAEGVAPVLDHAQRVGVRLVMENWADGGRNLAYAPAHWEAIFDAVPHKALGLCFDPSHLVWLGIDYLRATREYGPRIYQAHAKDTEFLPEARYQYGVIGAERGRIGQGTYRFRIPGFGVIDWPAFITALLDVGYAGPLVVEHEDPFWSARTDPENDALKGLVLAQRFLAPLLV
;
A
#
# COMPACT_ATOMS: atom_id res chain seq x y z
N MET A 1 -12.92 35.88 36.98
CA MET A 1 -14.06 35.74 36.08
C MET A 1 -13.70 36.32 34.73
N ARG A 2 -13.45 35.49 33.78
CA ARG A 2 -13.64 35.68 32.33
C ARG A 2 -13.56 34.29 31.69
N GLY A 3 -14.75 33.78 31.31
CA GLY A 3 -14.91 32.50 30.65
C GLY A 3 -14.30 32.53 29.24
N ARG A 4 -13.59 31.49 28.92
CA ARG A 4 -13.28 31.14 27.52
C ARG A 4 -14.33 30.11 27.09
N HIS A 5 -15.32 30.55 26.34
CA HIS A 5 -16.08 29.68 25.46
C HIS A 5 -15.15 29.30 24.32
N GLY A 6 -14.66 28.09 24.34
CA GLY A 6 -14.02 27.46 23.18
C GLY A 6 -15.13 26.91 22.29
N ASP A 7 -15.09 27.28 21.03
CA ASP A 7 -15.95 26.81 19.96
C ASP A 7 -15.94 25.27 19.89
N ASP A 8 -17.03 24.66 20.35
CA ASP A 8 -17.48 23.33 20.02
C ASP A 8 -18.29 23.39 18.71
N ALA A 9 -17.66 23.89 17.66
CA ALA A 9 -18.24 23.93 16.34
C ALA A 9 -17.62 22.83 15.47
N ASP A 10 -18.49 21.95 15.03
CA ASP A 10 -18.40 21.15 13.81
C ASP A 10 -17.61 19.84 13.84
N ARG A 11 -17.98 18.92 14.73
CA ARG A 11 -17.60 17.50 14.60
C ARG A 11 -18.59 16.68 13.74
N ASN A 12 -19.43 17.34 12.97
CA ASN A 12 -20.49 16.65 12.21
C ASN A 12 -20.58 17.11 10.74
N THR A 13 -19.46 17.52 10.16
CA THR A 13 -19.38 17.64 8.70
C THR A 13 -19.21 16.23 8.15
N PRO A 14 -20.09 15.71 7.28
CA PRO A 14 -19.86 14.44 6.60
C PRO A 14 -18.52 14.54 5.86
N ILE A 15 -17.66 13.54 6.02
CA ILE A 15 -16.42 13.44 5.25
C ILE A 15 -16.85 13.36 3.78
N GLU A 16 -16.63 14.43 3.02
CA GLU A 16 -16.83 14.42 1.57
C GLU A 16 -15.79 13.47 0.97
N GLY A 17 -16.23 12.26 0.60
CA GLY A 17 -15.44 11.22 -0.03
C GLY A 17 -15.47 9.93 0.78
N ALA A 18 -16.43 9.05 0.51
CA ALA A 18 -16.40 7.68 1.04
C ALA A 18 -15.12 6.96 0.58
N VAL A 19 -14.47 6.26 1.51
CA VAL A 19 -13.31 5.40 1.19
C VAL A 19 -13.75 4.37 0.15
N LYS A 20 -13.11 4.37 -1.03
CA LYS A 20 -13.43 3.45 -2.11
C LYS A 20 -12.70 2.13 -1.92
N LEU A 21 -13.42 1.03 -2.07
CA LEU A 21 -12.83 -0.30 -2.07
C LEU A 21 -12.21 -0.60 -3.43
N GLY A 22 -10.91 -0.82 -3.42
CA GLY A 22 -10.11 -1.18 -4.58
C GLY A 22 -9.50 -2.57 -4.50
N TYR A 23 -8.83 -2.96 -5.57
CA TYR A 23 -8.08 -4.20 -5.68
C TYR A 23 -7.02 -4.07 -6.78
N PHE A 24 -6.10 -5.03 -6.87
CA PHE A 24 -5.15 -5.10 -7.99
C PHE A 24 -4.73 -6.52 -8.31
N HIS A 25 -4.15 -6.67 -9.50
CA HIS A 25 -3.55 -7.92 -9.96
C HIS A 25 -2.09 -8.00 -9.49
N ASN A 26 -1.75 -9.10 -8.84
CA ASN A 26 -0.37 -9.41 -8.45
C ASN A 26 0.01 -10.84 -8.87
N GLY A 27 1.18 -11.32 -8.49
CA GLY A 27 1.66 -12.66 -8.84
C GLY A 27 0.88 -13.84 -8.24
N HIS A 28 -0.21 -13.60 -7.51
CA HIS A 28 -1.08 -14.61 -6.92
C HIS A 28 -2.26 -15.00 -7.82
N PHE A 29 -2.43 -14.29 -8.94
CA PHE A 29 -3.45 -14.56 -9.95
C PHE A 29 -2.88 -15.27 -11.18
N PRO A 30 -3.68 -16.04 -11.92
CA PRO A 30 -3.32 -16.42 -13.27
C PRO A 30 -3.29 -15.16 -14.16
N PRO A 31 -2.64 -15.21 -15.33
CA PRO A 31 -2.72 -14.11 -16.29
C PRO A 31 -4.18 -13.80 -16.67
N ILE A 32 -4.56 -12.54 -16.51
CA ILE A 32 -5.89 -12.02 -16.87
C ILE A 32 -5.65 -10.73 -17.63
N GLU A 33 -6.31 -10.56 -18.77
CA GLU A 33 -6.28 -9.31 -19.53
C GLU A 33 -6.84 -8.16 -18.67
N PHE A 34 -6.20 -7.00 -18.72
CA PHE A 34 -6.53 -5.89 -17.82
C PHE A 34 -8.00 -5.46 -17.90
N GLU A 35 -8.53 -5.31 -19.12
CA GLU A 35 -9.94 -4.91 -19.30
C GLU A 35 -10.92 -5.98 -18.76
N ASP A 36 -10.60 -7.26 -18.91
CA ASP A 36 -11.42 -8.34 -18.36
C ASP A 36 -11.41 -8.31 -16.83
N PHE A 37 -10.25 -7.99 -16.22
CA PHE A 37 -10.11 -7.87 -14.78
C PHE A 37 -10.85 -6.64 -14.24
N VAL A 38 -10.77 -5.50 -14.94
CA VAL A 38 -11.54 -4.28 -14.62
C VAL A 38 -13.05 -4.55 -14.68
N ARG A 39 -13.53 -5.17 -15.77
CA ARG A 39 -14.94 -5.52 -15.93
C ARG A 39 -15.42 -6.47 -14.84
N TRP A 40 -14.59 -7.45 -14.47
CA TRP A 40 -14.89 -8.39 -13.40
C TRP A 40 -15.01 -7.67 -12.05
N GLY A 41 -14.13 -6.76 -11.73
CA GLY A 41 -14.16 -6.01 -10.46
C GLY A 41 -15.40 -5.14 -10.34
N ALA A 42 -15.76 -4.41 -11.40
CA ALA A 42 -17.00 -3.62 -11.44
C ALA A 42 -18.23 -4.49 -11.20
N ALA A 43 -18.31 -5.65 -11.86
CA ALA A 43 -19.41 -6.60 -11.67
C ALA A 43 -19.47 -7.21 -10.25
N ASN A 44 -18.38 -7.19 -9.49
CA ASN A 44 -18.28 -7.70 -8.14
C ASN A 44 -18.28 -6.59 -7.05
N GLY A 45 -18.62 -5.35 -7.41
CA GLY A 45 -18.85 -4.26 -6.46
C GLY A 45 -17.58 -3.54 -5.98
N TYR A 46 -16.47 -3.70 -6.67
CA TYR A 46 -15.30 -2.85 -6.48
C TYR A 46 -15.52 -1.48 -7.14
N GLN A 47 -14.87 -0.45 -6.61
CA GLN A 47 -15.01 0.94 -7.03
C GLN A 47 -13.71 1.52 -7.56
N ALA A 48 -12.57 0.87 -7.27
CA ALA A 48 -11.24 1.34 -7.59
C ALA A 48 -10.31 0.18 -7.97
N ILE A 49 -9.24 0.49 -8.69
CA ILE A 49 -8.24 -0.49 -9.10
C ILE A 49 -6.85 0.14 -9.19
N ASP A 50 -5.83 -0.58 -8.73
CA ASP A 50 -4.45 -0.22 -9.08
C ASP A 50 -4.11 -0.78 -10.47
N VAL A 51 -3.40 0.01 -11.24
CA VAL A 51 -3.18 -0.17 -12.67
C VAL A 51 -1.76 -0.69 -12.93
N PRO A 52 -1.58 -1.72 -13.75
CA PRO A 52 -0.24 -2.14 -14.15
C PRO A 52 0.53 -0.98 -14.79
N LEU A 53 1.80 -0.81 -14.40
CA LEU A 53 2.64 0.26 -14.93
C LEU A 53 2.75 0.14 -16.46
N PHE A 54 2.53 1.26 -17.16
CA PHE A 54 2.50 1.36 -18.62
C PHE A 54 1.38 0.58 -19.31
N GLN A 55 0.29 0.27 -18.59
CA GLN A 55 -0.92 -0.30 -19.21
C GLN A 55 -1.50 0.69 -20.23
N PRO A 56 -1.60 0.32 -21.51
CA PRO A 56 -2.21 1.19 -22.52
C PRO A 56 -3.69 1.43 -22.25
N ASP A 57 -4.14 2.67 -22.51
CA ASP A 57 -5.56 3.06 -22.41
C ASP A 57 -6.19 2.79 -21.02
N ALA A 58 -5.39 2.76 -19.97
CA ALA A 58 -5.83 2.39 -18.62
C ALA A 58 -7.00 3.24 -18.14
N ARG A 59 -6.92 4.55 -18.32
CA ARG A 59 -7.99 5.49 -17.97
C ARG A 59 -9.28 5.17 -18.72
N ALA A 60 -9.20 5.05 -20.04
CA ALA A 60 -10.38 4.80 -20.87
C ALA A 60 -11.04 3.45 -20.55
N ILE A 61 -10.25 2.42 -20.22
CA ILE A 61 -10.72 1.12 -19.76
C ILE A 61 -11.47 1.25 -18.44
N CYS A 62 -10.86 1.91 -17.45
CA CYS A 62 -11.49 2.12 -16.14
C CYS A 62 -12.78 2.93 -16.23
N GLU A 63 -12.80 4.02 -17.01
CA GLU A 63 -13.99 4.87 -17.23
C GLU A 63 -15.16 4.10 -17.85
N ARG A 64 -14.89 3.21 -18.84
CA ARG A 64 -15.95 2.36 -19.46
C ARG A 64 -16.67 1.46 -18.45
N HIS A 65 -15.97 1.06 -17.39
CA HIS A 65 -16.50 0.15 -16.37
C HIS A 65 -16.80 0.85 -15.03
N SER A 66 -16.68 2.19 -14.97
CA SER A 66 -16.95 2.99 -13.77
C SER A 66 -16.06 2.61 -12.57
N LEU A 67 -14.82 2.18 -12.82
CA LEU A 67 -13.78 2.04 -11.81
C LEU A 67 -12.84 3.25 -11.81
N GLU A 68 -12.31 3.61 -10.64
CA GLU A 68 -11.32 4.67 -10.49
C GLU A 68 -9.91 4.09 -10.45
N PRO A 69 -8.98 4.53 -11.31
CA PRO A 69 -7.58 4.19 -11.17
C PRO A 69 -6.97 4.87 -9.94
N THR A 70 -6.26 4.15 -9.10
CA THR A 70 -5.78 4.65 -7.80
C THR A 70 -4.28 4.76 -7.70
N SER A 71 -3.55 3.76 -8.11
CA SER A 71 -2.09 3.73 -8.07
C SER A 71 -1.54 2.91 -9.23
N THR A 72 -0.25 3.05 -9.54
CA THR A 72 0.43 2.06 -10.38
C THR A 72 0.77 0.82 -9.55
N THR A 73 0.59 -0.39 -10.11
CA THR A 73 1.24 -1.58 -9.56
C THR A 73 2.65 -1.70 -10.11
N GLY A 74 3.59 -2.10 -9.26
CA GLY A 74 5.01 -2.10 -9.62
C GLY A 74 5.71 -0.78 -9.27
N MET A 75 6.90 -0.94 -8.73
CA MET A 75 7.72 0.17 -8.26
C MET A 75 8.31 0.92 -9.45
N ILE A 76 8.13 2.23 -9.47
CA ILE A 76 8.60 3.07 -10.58
C ILE A 76 10.12 3.27 -10.61
N CYS A 77 10.79 3.10 -9.48
CA CYS A 77 12.26 3.09 -9.38
C CYS A 77 12.71 2.58 -8.01
N GLN A 78 14.02 2.33 -7.89
CA GLN A 78 14.74 2.08 -6.63
C GLN A 78 15.76 3.20 -6.42
N PRO A 79 15.41 4.27 -5.68
CA PRO A 79 16.27 5.46 -5.59
C PRO A 79 17.55 5.22 -4.78
N ILE A 80 17.62 4.13 -4.01
CA ILE A 80 18.78 3.80 -3.18
C ILE A 80 19.79 3.01 -4.01
N ALA A 81 20.71 3.71 -4.66
CA ALA A 81 21.87 3.13 -5.31
C ALA A 81 23.14 3.87 -4.89
N THR A 82 24.23 3.15 -4.69
CA THR A 82 25.51 3.76 -4.26
C THR A 82 26.18 4.53 -5.39
N ASP A 83 25.96 4.11 -6.62
CA ASP A 83 26.48 4.77 -7.81
C ASP A 83 25.55 5.91 -8.27
N ALA A 84 26.13 7.10 -8.48
CA ALA A 84 25.40 8.30 -8.86
C ALA A 84 24.78 8.21 -10.28
N ALA A 85 25.45 7.53 -11.23
CA ALA A 85 24.91 7.35 -12.57
C ALA A 85 23.66 6.45 -12.54
N THR A 86 23.69 5.37 -11.78
CA THR A 86 22.54 4.50 -11.56
C THR A 86 21.38 5.25 -10.90
N ARG A 87 21.64 6.11 -9.90
CA ARG A 87 20.57 6.95 -9.31
C ARG A 87 19.94 7.89 -10.31
N ALA A 88 20.75 8.50 -11.18
CA ALA A 88 20.25 9.41 -12.23
C ALA A 88 19.41 8.65 -13.27
N GLU A 89 19.81 7.45 -13.66
CA GLU A 89 19.05 6.59 -14.57
C GLU A 89 17.70 6.16 -13.96
N GLN A 90 17.71 5.72 -12.71
CA GLN A 90 16.49 5.37 -11.95
C GLN A 90 15.55 6.57 -11.84
N ALA A 91 16.06 7.76 -11.56
CA ALA A 91 15.26 8.98 -11.51
C ALA A 91 14.64 9.33 -12.88
N ALA A 92 15.38 9.16 -13.97
CA ALA A 92 14.86 9.40 -15.31
C ALA A 92 13.76 8.39 -15.69
N GLU A 93 13.90 7.13 -15.29
CA GLU A 93 12.87 6.11 -15.48
C GLU A 93 11.61 6.41 -14.68
N ALA A 94 11.77 6.78 -13.41
CA ALA A 94 10.67 7.21 -12.56
C ALA A 94 9.90 8.40 -13.16
N CYS A 95 10.60 9.40 -13.70
CA CYS A 95 9.95 10.55 -14.36
C CYS A 95 9.09 10.10 -15.56
N ARG A 96 9.55 9.15 -16.38
CA ARG A 96 8.71 8.59 -17.46
C ARG A 96 7.48 7.86 -16.94
N ALA A 97 7.63 7.12 -15.85
CA ALA A 97 6.50 6.44 -15.21
C ALA A 97 5.48 7.44 -14.62
N LEU A 98 5.95 8.54 -14.05
CA LEU A 98 5.10 9.62 -13.55
C LEU A 98 4.37 10.37 -14.68
N ASP A 99 5.03 10.60 -15.82
CA ASP A 99 4.38 11.20 -17.00
C ASP A 99 3.25 10.27 -17.51
N TYR A 100 3.48 8.96 -17.54
CA TYR A 100 2.46 7.98 -17.86
C TYR A 100 1.31 8.03 -16.84
N ALA A 101 1.60 7.98 -15.54
CA ALA A 101 0.56 8.02 -14.50
C ALA A 101 -0.29 9.29 -14.61
N ALA A 102 0.32 10.45 -14.84
CA ALA A 102 -0.37 11.72 -15.04
C ALA A 102 -1.27 11.70 -16.29
N ALA A 103 -0.78 11.17 -17.42
CA ALA A 103 -1.56 11.05 -18.67
C ALA A 103 -2.77 10.14 -18.51
N GLU A 104 -2.64 9.05 -17.75
CA GLU A 104 -3.71 8.10 -17.45
C GLU A 104 -4.56 8.49 -16.22
N HIS A 105 -4.32 9.68 -15.64
CA HIS A 105 -5.01 10.19 -14.44
C HIS A 105 -4.90 9.27 -13.22
N ILE A 106 -3.78 8.56 -13.08
CA ILE A 106 -3.46 7.73 -11.93
C ILE A 106 -2.79 8.63 -10.87
N PRO A 107 -3.41 8.86 -9.69
CA PRO A 107 -2.94 9.86 -8.73
C PRO A 107 -1.73 9.44 -7.90
N LEU A 108 -1.45 8.12 -7.82
CA LEU A 108 -0.40 7.58 -6.99
C LEU A 108 0.53 6.67 -7.79
N ALA A 109 1.81 6.62 -7.39
CA ALA A 109 2.76 5.66 -7.94
C ALA A 109 3.61 5.03 -6.83
N TRP A 110 3.83 3.72 -6.90
CA TRP A 110 4.63 3.00 -5.92
C TRP A 110 6.12 3.27 -6.10
N LEU A 111 6.78 3.60 -5.00
CA LEU A 111 8.20 3.89 -4.95
C LEU A 111 8.95 2.76 -4.25
N GLY A 112 9.98 2.22 -4.88
CA GLY A 112 10.90 1.29 -4.25
C GLY A 112 11.76 1.96 -3.19
N HIS A 113 12.10 1.22 -2.13
CA HIS A 113 12.93 1.72 -1.04
C HIS A 113 13.81 0.62 -0.42
N GLN A 114 14.27 -0.31 -1.25
CA GLN A 114 15.17 -1.38 -0.81
C GLN A 114 16.55 -0.78 -0.47
N MET A 115 17.05 -1.12 0.71
CA MET A 115 18.34 -0.63 1.20
C MET A 115 19.51 -1.28 0.46
N ALA A 116 20.59 -0.54 0.30
CA ALA A 116 21.89 -1.08 -0.06
C ALA A 116 22.41 -1.92 1.13
N PRO A 117 22.66 -3.23 0.96
CA PRO A 117 22.86 -4.16 2.08
C PRO A 117 24.13 -3.90 2.88
N ASP A 118 25.14 -3.30 2.24
CA ASP A 118 26.43 -3.05 2.86
C ASP A 118 26.51 -1.71 3.62
N LEU A 119 25.39 -0.96 3.66
CA LEU A 119 25.31 0.33 4.32
C LEU A 119 24.40 0.29 5.55
N GLY A 120 24.76 1.09 6.56
CA GLY A 120 23.88 1.31 7.71
C GLY A 120 22.62 2.14 7.35
N PHE A 121 21.64 2.12 8.26
CA PHE A 121 20.34 2.78 8.09
C PHE A 121 20.46 4.25 7.68
N ASP A 122 21.23 5.08 8.43
CA ASP A 122 21.37 6.51 8.15
C ASP A 122 22.01 6.80 6.78
N ALA A 123 22.92 5.93 6.32
CA ALA A 123 23.50 6.07 5.00
C ALA A 123 22.47 5.76 3.90
N ASN A 124 21.61 4.76 4.11
CA ASN A 124 20.51 4.45 3.22
C ASN A 124 19.47 5.58 3.17
N VAL A 125 19.14 6.22 4.31
CA VAL A 125 18.23 7.39 4.33
C VAL A 125 18.82 8.54 3.51
N ARG A 126 20.13 8.82 3.63
CA ARG A 126 20.78 9.87 2.81
C ARG A 126 20.75 9.55 1.32
N LEU A 127 21.07 8.31 0.93
CA LEU A 127 21.00 7.90 -0.48
C LEU A 127 19.57 7.96 -1.03
N PHE A 128 18.60 7.56 -0.22
CA PHE A 128 17.20 7.69 -0.58
C PHE A 128 16.83 9.16 -0.83
N ALA A 129 17.19 10.06 0.09
CA ALA A 129 16.90 11.48 -0.04
C ALA A 129 17.53 12.08 -1.31
N GLU A 130 18.81 11.75 -1.61
CA GLU A 130 19.48 12.19 -2.83
C GLU A 130 18.81 11.65 -4.09
N GLY A 131 18.48 10.35 -4.11
CA GLY A 131 17.93 9.70 -5.29
C GLY A 131 16.49 10.07 -5.57
N VAL A 132 15.68 10.32 -4.53
CA VAL A 132 14.25 10.61 -4.69
C VAL A 132 13.96 12.10 -4.97
N ALA A 133 14.86 13.01 -4.62
CA ALA A 133 14.63 14.45 -4.76
C ALA A 133 14.18 14.87 -6.17
N PRO A 134 14.90 14.53 -7.26
CA PRO A 134 14.47 14.92 -8.61
C PRO A 134 13.15 14.26 -9.03
N VAL A 135 12.85 13.08 -8.49
CA VAL A 135 11.60 12.35 -8.75
C VAL A 135 10.43 13.05 -8.08
N LEU A 136 10.58 13.50 -6.83
CA LEU A 136 9.55 14.24 -6.08
C LEU A 136 9.24 15.60 -6.70
N ASP A 137 10.27 16.32 -7.16
CA ASP A 137 10.08 17.58 -7.89
C ASP A 137 9.27 17.36 -9.18
N HIS A 138 9.52 16.26 -9.87
CA HIS A 138 8.75 15.90 -11.07
C HIS A 138 7.32 15.48 -10.70
N ALA A 139 7.16 14.62 -9.71
CA ALA A 139 5.87 14.16 -9.20
C ALA A 139 4.96 15.34 -8.84
N GLN A 140 5.50 16.36 -8.14
CA GLN A 140 4.76 17.57 -7.81
C GLN A 140 4.33 18.36 -9.06
N ARG A 141 5.20 18.45 -10.10
CA ARG A 141 4.87 19.17 -11.34
C ARG A 141 3.74 18.51 -12.12
N VAL A 142 3.71 17.17 -12.15
CA VAL A 142 2.70 16.41 -12.90
C VAL A 142 1.46 16.05 -12.08
N GLY A 143 1.45 16.36 -10.77
CA GLY A 143 0.31 16.15 -9.89
C GLY A 143 0.13 14.70 -9.40
N VAL A 144 1.18 13.86 -9.49
CA VAL A 144 1.19 12.49 -8.97
C VAL A 144 1.94 12.44 -7.64
N ARG A 145 1.48 11.64 -6.69
CA ARG A 145 2.16 11.43 -5.41
C ARG A 145 2.82 10.05 -5.36
N LEU A 146 3.91 9.95 -4.60
CA LEU A 146 4.65 8.72 -4.41
C LEU A 146 4.27 8.06 -3.09
N VAL A 147 4.11 6.76 -3.09
CA VAL A 147 3.82 5.97 -1.90
C VAL A 147 4.86 4.86 -1.71
N MET A 148 5.30 4.70 -0.47
CA MET A 148 6.15 3.61 -0.01
C MET A 148 5.28 2.65 0.80
N GLU A 149 5.26 1.39 0.41
CA GLU A 149 4.60 0.37 1.22
C GLU A 149 5.47 -0.02 2.41
N ASN A 150 4.85 -0.21 3.57
CA ASN A 150 5.56 -0.60 4.80
C ASN A 150 5.89 -2.10 4.87
N TRP A 151 6.21 -2.70 3.75
CA TRP A 151 6.67 -4.08 3.65
C TRP A 151 8.13 -4.21 4.13
N ALA A 152 8.35 -5.04 5.16
CA ALA A 152 9.67 -5.17 5.79
C ALA A 152 10.70 -5.93 4.92
N ASP A 153 10.27 -6.85 4.08
CA ASP A 153 11.14 -7.70 3.25
C ASP A 153 12.33 -8.31 4.03
N GLY A 154 12.04 -8.84 5.23
CA GLY A 154 13.10 -9.37 6.10
C GLY A 154 14.09 -8.31 6.62
N GLY A 155 13.69 -7.04 6.68
CA GLY A 155 14.52 -5.91 7.10
C GLY A 155 15.33 -5.29 5.97
N ARG A 156 15.09 -5.65 4.71
CA ARG A 156 15.80 -5.09 3.54
C ARG A 156 15.19 -3.78 3.04
N ASN A 157 13.93 -3.51 3.32
CA ASN A 157 13.26 -2.26 2.93
C ASN A 157 13.47 -1.18 3.98
N LEU A 158 13.56 0.08 3.53
CA LEU A 158 13.83 1.23 4.37
C LEU A 158 12.60 1.65 5.19
N ALA A 159 11.41 1.65 4.60
CA ALA A 159 10.20 2.30 5.13
C ALA A 159 9.24 1.33 5.85
N TYR A 160 9.71 0.36 6.66
CA TYR A 160 8.83 -0.67 7.22
C TYR A 160 8.29 -0.42 8.64
N ALA A 161 8.76 0.60 9.33
CA ALA A 161 8.39 0.84 10.74
C ALA A 161 8.28 2.34 11.06
N PRO A 162 7.53 2.75 12.10
CA PRO A 162 7.34 4.15 12.49
C PRO A 162 8.63 4.95 12.64
N ALA A 163 9.63 4.43 13.36
CA ALA A 163 10.92 5.12 13.53
C ALA A 163 11.65 5.35 12.18
N HIS A 164 11.44 4.46 11.22
CA HIS A 164 12.01 4.59 9.88
C HIS A 164 11.28 5.67 9.08
N TRP A 165 9.95 5.73 9.19
CA TRP A 165 9.15 6.77 8.52
C TRP A 165 9.50 8.15 9.05
N GLU A 166 9.68 8.30 10.38
CA GLU A 166 10.13 9.54 11.00
C GLU A 166 11.45 10.01 10.38
N ALA A 167 12.48 9.15 10.36
CA ALA A 167 13.77 9.48 9.78
C ALA A 167 13.70 9.83 8.27
N ILE A 168 12.85 9.12 7.51
CA ILE A 168 12.64 9.40 6.08
C ILE A 168 11.94 10.74 5.89
N PHE A 169 10.86 11.01 6.61
CA PHE A 169 10.10 12.27 6.45
C PHE A 169 10.84 13.48 6.99
N ASP A 170 11.74 13.31 7.98
CA ASP A 170 12.66 14.35 8.43
C ASP A 170 13.71 14.68 7.37
N ALA A 171 14.28 13.64 6.72
CA ALA A 171 15.26 13.82 5.64
C ALA A 171 14.59 14.32 4.33
N VAL A 172 13.34 13.96 4.09
CA VAL A 172 12.58 14.26 2.86
C VAL A 172 11.19 14.82 3.25
N PRO A 173 11.08 16.09 3.70
CA PRO A 173 9.81 16.67 4.15
C PRO A 173 8.88 17.06 2.98
N HIS A 174 8.93 16.34 1.88
CA HIS A 174 8.19 16.64 0.66
C HIS A 174 6.75 16.10 0.73
N LYS A 175 5.76 16.93 0.34
CA LYS A 175 4.33 16.56 0.40
C LYS A 175 3.90 15.53 -0.63
N ALA A 176 4.65 15.35 -1.71
CA ALA A 176 4.37 14.31 -2.69
C ALA A 176 4.83 12.90 -2.23
N LEU A 177 5.52 12.78 -1.07
CA LEU A 177 5.95 11.50 -0.52
C LEU A 177 5.04 11.09 0.64
N GLY A 178 4.51 9.87 0.59
CA GLY A 178 3.67 9.29 1.63
C GLY A 178 3.79 7.77 1.71
N LEU A 179 2.82 7.18 2.38
CA LEU A 179 2.74 5.75 2.65
C LEU A 179 1.59 5.11 1.86
N CYS A 180 1.86 3.93 1.32
CA CYS A 180 0.90 2.88 1.13
C CYS A 180 0.88 2.06 2.42
N PHE A 181 -0.13 2.29 3.27
CA PHE A 181 -0.16 1.74 4.61
C PHE A 181 -0.84 0.37 4.63
N ASP A 182 -0.06 -0.65 4.93
CA ASP A 182 -0.54 -2.02 5.09
C ASP A 182 -0.45 -2.46 6.56
N PRO A 183 -1.59 -2.62 7.26
CA PRO A 183 -1.60 -3.03 8.65
C PRO A 183 -1.07 -4.45 8.87
N SER A 184 -1.15 -5.32 7.85
CA SER A 184 -0.74 -6.73 7.95
C SER A 184 0.75 -6.87 8.28
N HIS A 185 1.58 -5.99 7.68
CA HIS A 185 3.01 -5.99 7.92
C HIS A 185 3.37 -5.55 9.33
N LEU A 186 2.65 -4.59 9.90
CA LEU A 186 2.88 -4.12 11.27
C LEU A 186 2.47 -5.18 12.30
N VAL A 187 1.36 -5.87 12.04
CA VAL A 187 0.83 -6.92 12.93
C VAL A 187 1.85 -8.02 13.17
N TRP A 188 2.46 -8.59 12.13
CA TRP A 188 3.39 -9.69 12.35
C TRP A 188 4.72 -9.22 12.94
N LEU A 189 5.09 -7.94 12.77
CA LEU A 189 6.23 -7.29 13.44
C LEU A 189 5.94 -6.96 14.91
N GLY A 190 4.68 -7.07 15.36
CA GLY A 190 4.29 -6.70 16.73
C GLY A 190 4.18 -5.19 16.94
N ILE A 191 4.01 -4.41 15.88
CA ILE A 191 3.84 -2.96 15.91
C ILE A 191 2.34 -2.64 15.99
N ASP A 192 1.95 -1.70 16.85
CA ASP A 192 0.58 -1.22 16.97
C ASP A 192 0.16 -0.43 15.73
N TYR A 193 -0.52 -1.09 14.81
CA TYR A 193 -0.98 -0.49 13.56
C TYR A 193 -2.05 0.58 13.76
N LEU A 194 -2.89 0.49 14.78
CA LEU A 194 -3.92 1.50 15.08
C LEU A 194 -3.29 2.80 15.56
N ARG A 195 -2.28 2.70 16.43
CA ARG A 195 -1.49 3.85 16.84
C ARG A 195 -0.75 4.46 15.66
N ALA A 196 -0.07 3.64 14.87
CA ALA A 196 0.66 4.09 13.68
C ALA A 196 -0.26 4.80 12.67
N THR A 197 -1.48 4.28 12.44
CA THR A 197 -2.49 4.94 11.59
C THR A 197 -2.81 6.35 12.09
N ARG A 198 -3.03 6.53 13.39
CA ARG A 198 -3.34 7.85 13.97
C ARG A 198 -2.17 8.83 13.92
N GLU A 199 -0.95 8.36 14.18
CA GLU A 199 0.26 9.19 14.18
C GLU A 199 0.67 9.63 12.76
N TYR A 200 0.54 8.73 11.77
CA TYR A 200 0.99 9.00 10.39
C TYR A 200 -0.14 9.25 9.40
N GLY A 201 -1.38 9.38 9.85
CA GLY A 201 -2.56 9.63 9.02
C GLY A 201 -2.36 10.67 7.91
N PRO A 202 -1.79 11.86 8.17
CA PRO A 202 -1.54 12.87 7.14
C PRO A 202 -0.57 12.43 6.01
N ARG A 203 0.15 11.33 6.21
CA ARG A 203 1.08 10.75 5.23
C ARG A 203 0.54 9.47 4.58
N ILE A 204 -0.60 8.96 4.99
CA ILE A 204 -1.23 7.79 4.38
C ILE A 204 -2.00 8.26 3.15
N TYR A 205 -1.53 7.90 1.96
CA TYR A 205 -2.17 8.25 0.68
C TYR A 205 -2.91 7.08 0.05
N GLN A 206 -2.51 5.86 0.40
CA GLN A 206 -3.17 4.61 0.07
C GLN A 206 -3.15 3.69 1.29
N ALA A 207 -4.18 2.88 1.48
CA ALA A 207 -4.19 1.82 2.47
C ALA A 207 -4.43 0.48 1.79
N HIS A 208 -3.65 -0.54 2.17
CA HIS A 208 -3.89 -1.92 1.74
C HIS A 208 -4.79 -2.65 2.71
N ALA A 209 -5.62 -3.51 2.14
CA ALA A 209 -6.47 -4.44 2.87
C ALA A 209 -5.93 -5.86 2.67
N LYS A 210 -4.99 -6.22 3.52
CA LYS A 210 -4.40 -7.54 3.68
C LYS A 210 -4.40 -7.90 5.15
N ASP A 211 -4.72 -9.14 5.48
CA ASP A 211 -4.76 -9.62 6.86
C ASP A 211 -3.57 -10.53 7.18
N THR A 212 -3.38 -10.83 8.44
CA THR A 212 -2.32 -11.71 8.93
C THR A 212 -2.90 -12.75 9.87
N GLU A 213 -2.59 -14.01 9.64
CA GLU A 213 -2.87 -15.11 10.56
C GLU A 213 -1.55 -15.62 11.14
N PHE A 214 -1.47 -15.71 12.46
CA PHE A 214 -0.33 -16.35 13.11
C PHE A 214 -0.49 -17.87 13.10
N LEU A 215 0.64 -18.57 12.96
CA LEU A 215 0.72 -20.03 13.06
C LEU A 215 1.24 -20.39 14.46
N PRO A 216 0.37 -20.70 15.41
CA PRO A 216 0.74 -20.76 16.84
C PRO A 216 1.87 -21.75 17.15
N GLU A 217 1.83 -22.94 16.53
CA GLU A 217 2.85 -23.97 16.75
C GLU A 217 4.20 -23.55 16.19
N ALA A 218 4.24 -23.00 14.97
CA ALA A 218 5.47 -22.51 14.38
C ALA A 218 6.02 -21.30 15.15
N ARG A 219 5.14 -20.41 15.64
CA ARG A 219 5.52 -19.26 16.47
C ARG A 219 6.07 -19.68 17.82
N TYR A 220 5.53 -20.74 18.43
CA TYR A 220 6.07 -21.33 19.66
C TYR A 220 7.48 -21.89 19.45
N GLN A 221 7.70 -22.61 18.33
CA GLN A 221 8.98 -23.26 18.05
C GLN A 221 10.07 -22.29 17.57
N TYR A 222 9.74 -21.28 16.77
CA TYR A 222 10.70 -20.46 16.04
C TYR A 222 10.63 -18.96 16.39
N GLY A 223 9.67 -18.53 17.20
CA GLY A 223 9.46 -17.13 17.54
C GLY A 223 8.97 -16.29 16.37
N VAL A 224 9.21 -14.97 16.42
CA VAL A 224 8.76 -14.02 15.38
C VAL A 224 9.58 -14.15 14.09
N ILE A 225 10.87 -14.45 14.21
CA ILE A 225 11.80 -14.48 13.06
C ILE A 225 11.55 -15.70 12.18
N GLY A 226 11.19 -16.84 12.74
CA GLY A 226 10.84 -18.09 12.09
C GLY A 226 11.92 -18.61 11.11
N ALA A 227 12.59 -19.72 11.46
CA ALA A 227 13.66 -20.27 10.64
C ALA A 227 13.16 -21.05 9.43
N GLU A 228 11.95 -21.63 9.50
CA GLU A 228 11.40 -22.49 8.45
C GLU A 228 10.10 -21.93 7.91
N ARG A 229 9.91 -22.05 6.59
CA ARG A 229 8.65 -21.73 5.93
C ARG A 229 7.77 -22.97 5.93
N GLY A 230 6.58 -22.83 6.47
CA GLY A 230 5.58 -23.89 6.37
C GLY A 230 5.17 -24.17 4.91
N ARG A 231 4.46 -25.27 4.69
CA ARG A 231 3.93 -25.64 3.36
C ARG A 231 3.02 -24.56 2.77
N ILE A 232 2.27 -23.87 3.66
CA ILE A 232 1.36 -22.78 3.33
C ILE A 232 1.68 -21.62 4.26
N GLY A 233 2.14 -20.48 3.70
CA GLY A 233 2.44 -19.28 4.45
C GLY A 233 3.93 -18.95 4.53
N GLN A 234 4.27 -18.04 5.40
CA GLN A 234 5.61 -17.49 5.57
C GLN A 234 6.15 -17.76 6.99
N GLY A 235 6.53 -19.02 7.25
CA GLY A 235 7.11 -19.37 8.56
C GLY A 235 6.11 -19.31 9.70
N THR A 236 6.20 -18.32 10.58
CA THR A 236 5.39 -18.20 11.81
C THR A 236 4.05 -17.46 11.61
N TYR A 237 3.82 -16.95 10.44
CA TYR A 237 2.57 -16.29 10.02
C TYR A 237 2.31 -16.58 8.53
N ARG A 238 1.14 -16.23 8.08
CA ARG A 238 0.78 -16.16 6.66
C ARG A 238 -0.16 -14.98 6.42
N PHE A 239 -0.11 -14.43 5.21
CA PHE A 239 -1.07 -13.42 4.81
C PHE A 239 -2.41 -14.07 4.47
N ARG A 240 -3.47 -13.33 4.74
CA ARG A 240 -4.84 -13.74 4.51
C ARG A 240 -5.62 -12.63 3.82
N ILE A 241 -6.69 -12.99 3.16
CA ILE A 241 -7.68 -11.99 2.78
C ILE A 241 -8.35 -11.39 4.03
N PRO A 242 -8.81 -10.12 3.98
CA PRO A 242 -9.46 -9.46 5.11
C PRO A 242 -10.58 -10.28 5.74
N GLY A 243 -10.57 -10.34 7.09
CA GLY A 243 -11.52 -11.10 7.87
C GLY A 243 -11.12 -12.55 8.20
N PHE A 244 -9.99 -13.03 7.64
CA PHE A 244 -9.45 -14.36 7.92
C PHE A 244 -8.18 -14.34 8.77
N GLY A 245 -7.79 -13.19 9.29
CA GLY A 245 -6.64 -13.00 10.16
C GLY A 245 -7.01 -12.35 11.49
N VAL A 246 -6.09 -11.55 12.04
CA VAL A 246 -6.21 -10.97 13.38
C VAL A 246 -6.41 -9.46 13.38
N ILE A 247 -6.52 -8.81 12.22
CA ILE A 247 -6.73 -7.36 12.13
C ILE A 247 -8.17 -7.02 12.51
N ASP A 248 -8.33 -6.08 13.44
CA ASP A 248 -9.63 -5.48 13.76
C ASP A 248 -9.99 -4.46 12.68
N TRP A 249 -10.65 -4.90 11.62
CA TRP A 249 -11.01 -4.08 10.47
C TRP A 249 -11.93 -2.91 10.83
N PRO A 250 -12.98 -3.08 11.64
CA PRO A 250 -13.78 -1.96 12.13
C PRO A 250 -12.94 -0.90 12.84
N ALA A 251 -12.03 -1.31 13.73
CA ALA A 251 -11.15 -0.37 14.44
C ALA A 251 -10.15 0.30 13.49
N PHE A 252 -9.60 -0.42 12.50
CA PHE A 252 -8.66 0.14 11.53
C PHE A 252 -9.35 1.17 10.61
N ILE A 253 -10.52 0.84 10.07
CA ILE A 253 -11.30 1.77 9.24
C ILE A 253 -11.69 3.00 10.05
N THR A 254 -12.13 2.83 11.30
CA THR A 254 -12.41 3.96 12.20
C THR A 254 -11.17 4.84 12.40
N ALA A 255 -9.99 4.25 12.62
CA ALA A 255 -8.76 5.02 12.78
C ALA A 255 -8.38 5.80 11.52
N LEU A 256 -8.61 5.25 10.32
CA LEU A 256 -8.43 5.96 9.05
C LEU A 256 -9.41 7.14 8.93
N LEU A 257 -10.68 6.95 9.26
CA LEU A 257 -11.70 8.01 9.23
C LEU A 257 -11.40 9.11 10.26
N ASP A 258 -10.97 8.75 11.47
CA ASP A 258 -10.59 9.70 12.54
C ASP A 258 -9.48 10.66 12.12
N VAL A 259 -8.57 10.24 11.23
CA VAL A 259 -7.49 11.08 10.70
C VAL A 259 -7.84 11.78 9.39
N GLY A 260 -9.10 11.68 8.94
CA GLY A 260 -9.59 12.32 7.70
C GLY A 260 -9.09 11.62 6.42
N TYR A 261 -8.79 10.34 6.49
CA TYR A 261 -8.38 9.57 5.31
C TYR A 261 -9.52 9.46 4.30
N ALA A 262 -9.27 9.86 3.07
CA ALA A 262 -10.21 9.80 1.95
C ALA A 262 -9.62 9.07 0.72
N GLY A 263 -8.51 8.36 0.91
CA GLY A 263 -7.87 7.55 -0.13
C GLY A 263 -8.56 6.18 -0.31
N PRO A 264 -8.08 5.37 -1.26
CA PRO A 264 -8.62 4.03 -1.50
C PRO A 264 -8.16 3.03 -0.43
N LEU A 265 -9.04 2.07 -0.10
CA LEU A 265 -8.68 0.85 0.63
C LEU A 265 -8.57 -0.28 -0.39
N VAL A 266 -7.36 -0.71 -0.70
CA VAL A 266 -7.08 -1.61 -1.82
C VAL A 266 -6.79 -3.03 -1.32
N VAL A 267 -7.59 -3.99 -1.73
CA VAL A 267 -7.37 -5.40 -1.37
C VAL A 267 -6.11 -5.91 -2.04
N GLU A 268 -5.13 -6.28 -1.22
CA GLU A 268 -3.94 -7.02 -1.64
C GLU A 268 -4.09 -8.49 -1.31
N HIS A 269 -4.35 -9.27 -2.35
CA HIS A 269 -4.59 -10.70 -2.21
C HIS A 269 -3.29 -11.49 -2.24
N GLU A 270 -2.88 -12.00 -1.07
CA GLU A 270 -1.74 -12.91 -0.89
C GLU A 270 -2.12 -14.15 -0.05
N ASP A 271 -3.40 -14.47 0.03
CA ASP A 271 -3.87 -15.64 0.79
C ASP A 271 -3.51 -16.94 0.07
N PRO A 272 -2.70 -17.81 0.69
CA PRO A 272 -2.22 -19.03 0.03
C PRO A 272 -3.32 -20.05 -0.28
N PHE A 273 -4.49 -19.96 0.35
CA PHE A 273 -5.62 -20.87 0.08
C PHE A 273 -6.40 -20.53 -1.19
N TRP A 274 -6.24 -19.29 -1.67
CA TRP A 274 -6.92 -18.80 -2.87
C TRP A 274 -5.94 -18.44 -3.98
N SER A 275 -4.63 -18.54 -3.73
CA SER A 275 -3.58 -18.10 -4.66
C SER A 275 -3.25 -19.16 -5.69
N ALA A 276 -3.30 -18.79 -6.97
CA ALA A 276 -2.81 -19.62 -8.08
C ALA A 276 -1.29 -19.87 -8.01
N ARG A 277 -0.54 -19.03 -7.29
CA ARG A 277 0.90 -19.22 -7.03
C ARG A 277 1.16 -20.42 -6.11
N THR A 278 0.24 -20.70 -5.18
CA THR A 278 0.34 -21.84 -4.25
C THR A 278 -0.17 -23.12 -4.90
N ASP A 279 -1.29 -23.03 -5.61
CA ASP A 279 -1.90 -24.10 -6.37
C ASP A 279 -2.60 -23.48 -7.58
N PRO A 280 -2.24 -23.86 -8.83
CA PRO A 280 -2.86 -23.31 -10.04
C PRO A 280 -4.37 -23.57 -10.16
N GLU A 281 -4.92 -24.53 -9.42
CA GLU A 281 -6.36 -24.81 -9.38
C GLU A 281 -7.12 -23.91 -8.39
N ASN A 282 -6.41 -23.12 -7.56
CA ASN A 282 -7.05 -22.17 -6.66
C ASN A 282 -7.72 -21.03 -7.42
N ASP A 283 -8.92 -20.69 -6.97
CA ASP A 283 -9.69 -19.56 -7.51
C ASP A 283 -9.32 -18.25 -6.79
N ALA A 284 -8.32 -17.55 -7.32
CA ALA A 284 -7.87 -16.28 -6.78
C ALA A 284 -8.96 -15.18 -6.83
N LEU A 285 -9.81 -15.20 -7.83
CA LEU A 285 -10.94 -14.26 -7.91
C LEU A 285 -11.95 -14.46 -6.78
N LYS A 286 -12.15 -15.71 -6.34
CA LYS A 286 -12.97 -16.02 -5.17
C LYS A 286 -12.41 -15.41 -3.89
N GLY A 287 -11.09 -15.35 -3.74
CA GLY A 287 -10.44 -14.64 -2.65
C GLY A 287 -10.85 -13.16 -2.60
N LEU A 288 -10.82 -12.49 -3.75
CA LEU A 288 -11.28 -11.10 -3.87
C LEU A 288 -12.78 -10.95 -3.56
N VAL A 289 -13.64 -11.87 -4.05
CA VAL A 289 -15.08 -11.83 -3.72
C VAL A 289 -15.32 -11.91 -2.22
N LEU A 290 -14.59 -12.77 -1.51
CA LEU A 290 -14.71 -12.90 -0.05
C LEU A 290 -14.24 -11.63 0.67
N ALA A 291 -13.12 -11.05 0.25
CA ALA A 291 -12.61 -9.79 0.80
C ALA A 291 -13.60 -8.64 0.59
N GLN A 292 -14.16 -8.51 -0.61
CA GLN A 292 -15.15 -7.50 -0.94
C GLN A 292 -16.40 -7.62 -0.07
N ARG A 293 -16.96 -8.82 0.07
CA ARG A 293 -18.15 -9.07 0.89
C ARG A 293 -17.94 -8.78 2.37
N PHE A 294 -16.72 -8.96 2.85
CA PHE A 294 -16.36 -8.66 4.23
C PHE A 294 -16.18 -7.16 4.46
N LEU A 295 -15.47 -6.46 3.58
CA LEU A 295 -15.09 -5.05 3.76
C LEU A 295 -16.17 -4.06 3.37
N ALA A 296 -16.91 -4.31 2.27
CA ALA A 296 -17.85 -3.34 1.74
C ALA A 296 -18.89 -2.85 2.76
N PRO A 297 -19.47 -3.70 3.65
CA PRO A 297 -20.40 -3.24 4.69
C PRO A 297 -19.78 -2.35 5.77
N LEU A 298 -18.43 -2.30 5.86
CA LEU A 298 -17.71 -1.49 6.84
C LEU A 298 -17.35 -0.08 6.31
N LEU A 299 -17.54 0.17 5.00
CA LEU A 299 -17.14 1.41 4.31
C LEU A 299 -18.33 2.34 3.98
N VAL A 300 -19.46 2.15 4.61
CA VAL A 300 -20.72 2.89 4.33
C VAL A 300 -20.75 4.21 5.06
#